data_ef1dcebf2bd48cd40efd094eab00c298
#
_entry.id   ef1dcebf2bd48cd40efd094eab00c298
#
_cell.length_a   1.000
_cell.length_b   1.000
_cell.length_c   1.000
_cell.angle_alpha   90.00
_cell.angle_beta   90.00
_cell.angle_gamma   90.00
#
_symmetry.space_group_name_H-M   'P 1'
#
loop_
_entity.id
_entity.type
_entity.pdbx_description
1 polymer ?
#
loop_
_entity_poly.entity_id
_entity_poly.type
_entity_poly.pdbx_seq_one_letter_code
_entity_poly.pdbx_strand_id
1 'polypeptide(L)'
;MKKVTLILVLTLMGLVGYAQDAQAPAALKYGYLSYDSVFQAMPEYATMQASMQQLRDKYAAEQKRVEDDFNKKYEEFLDGQAGFPQTILQKRQSELQEMLDKNIAFKKESQRLLCQAECDAKAPLKERLAGVLKQIGEARGYAFILNTDGNVAPWLNAAMGEDITDTVKDLLK
;
A
#
# COMPACT_ATOMS: atom_id res chain seq x y z
N MET A 1 48.22 39.58 52.81
CA MET A 1 46.81 39.30 52.85
C MET A 1 45.97 39.97 51.71
N LYS A 2 46.33 41.23 51.31
CA LYS A 2 45.58 41.94 50.24
C LYS A 2 45.77 41.37 48.82
N LYS A 3 46.83 40.61 48.55
CA LYS A 3 47.09 40.00 47.21
C LYS A 3 46.39 38.67 46.99
N VAL A 4 46.03 37.92 48.04
CA VAL A 4 45.39 36.68 47.98
C VAL A 4 43.86 36.86 47.79
N THR A 5 43.30 37.92 48.36
CA THR A 5 41.86 38.28 48.17
C THR A 5 41.57 38.76 46.75
N LEU A 6 42.50 39.37 46.05
CA LEU A 6 42.35 39.85 44.68
C LEU A 6 42.31 38.69 43.67
N ILE A 7 43.05 37.62 43.91
CA ILE A 7 43.07 36.42 43.06
C ILE A 7 41.80 35.60 43.24
N LEU A 8 41.26 35.56 44.44
CA LEU A 8 39.99 34.81 44.71
C LEU A 8 38.76 35.47 44.08
N VAL A 9 38.76 36.81 43.96
CA VAL A 9 37.64 37.55 43.30
C VAL A 9 37.75 37.43 41.78
N LEU A 10 38.94 37.34 41.19
CA LEU A 10 39.09 37.14 39.73
C LEU A 10 38.70 35.71 39.28
N THR A 11 38.87 34.71 40.13
CA THR A 11 38.47 33.34 39.80
C THR A 11 36.94 33.10 39.91
N LEU A 12 36.22 33.92 40.68
CA LEU A 12 34.74 33.80 40.80
C LEU A 12 34.01 34.47 39.62
N MET A 13 34.65 35.41 38.89
CA MET A 13 34.06 36.03 37.71
C MET A 13 34.17 35.19 36.42
N GLY A 14 34.97 34.13 36.41
CA GLY A 14 35.15 33.24 35.26
C GLY A 14 34.07 32.13 35.10
N LEU A 15 33.16 31.98 36.06
CA LEU A 15 32.18 30.89 36.09
C LEU A 15 30.76 31.29 35.60
N VAL A 16 30.57 32.54 35.17
CA VAL A 16 29.23 33.03 34.75
C VAL A 16 29.05 33.01 33.21
N GLY A 17 29.99 32.48 32.45
CA GLY A 17 30.03 32.59 30.99
C GLY A 17 29.56 31.37 30.18
N TYR A 18 29.12 30.31 30.79
CA TYR A 18 28.56 29.14 30.07
C TYR A 18 27.09 28.87 30.47
N ALA A 19 26.26 29.91 30.46
CA ALA A 19 24.88 29.71 30.20
C ALA A 19 24.81 29.35 28.70
N GLN A 20 24.99 28.05 28.40
CA GLN A 20 24.60 27.47 27.15
C GLN A 20 23.12 27.85 26.96
N ASP A 21 22.84 28.69 25.96
CA ASP A 21 21.50 28.79 25.41
C ASP A 21 21.08 27.36 25.07
N ALA A 22 20.49 26.68 26.02
CA ALA A 22 19.71 25.47 25.76
C ALA A 22 18.51 25.97 24.94
N GLN A 23 18.74 26.14 23.64
CA GLN A 23 17.66 26.27 22.67
C GLN A 23 16.69 25.15 23.01
N ALA A 24 15.55 25.53 23.60
CA ALA A 24 14.48 24.57 23.86
C ALA A 24 14.29 23.76 22.57
N PRO A 25 14.34 22.43 22.61
CA PRO A 25 14.22 21.63 21.39
C PRO A 25 12.98 22.12 20.67
N ALA A 26 13.15 22.56 19.42
CA ALA A 26 12.03 23.05 18.60
C ALA A 26 10.92 22.01 18.70
N ALA A 27 9.75 22.43 19.17
CA ALA A 27 8.64 21.51 19.41
C ALA A 27 8.40 20.73 18.12
N LEU A 28 8.54 19.41 18.19
CA LEU A 28 8.44 18.51 17.04
C LEU A 28 7.02 18.59 16.50
N LYS A 29 6.85 19.21 15.33
CA LYS A 29 5.55 19.24 14.63
C LYS A 29 5.42 18.07 13.70
N TYR A 30 4.25 17.48 13.60
CA TYR A 30 3.96 16.41 12.65
C TYR A 30 2.55 16.57 12.07
N GLY A 31 2.38 16.10 10.83
CA GLY A 31 1.06 15.92 10.23
C GLY A 31 0.56 14.50 10.44
N TYR A 32 -0.75 14.30 10.38
CA TYR A 32 -1.32 12.97 10.27
C TYR A 32 -2.55 12.98 9.36
N LEU A 33 -2.83 11.84 8.76
CA LEU A 33 -3.99 11.68 7.87
C LEU A 33 -4.43 10.20 7.81
N SER A 34 -5.68 9.97 7.39
CA SER A 34 -6.10 8.67 6.88
C SER A 34 -5.68 8.56 5.41
N TYR A 35 -4.63 7.78 5.15
CA TYR A 35 -4.11 7.56 3.80
C TYR A 35 -5.16 6.95 2.88
N ASP A 36 -5.90 5.95 3.36
CA ASP A 36 -6.94 5.28 2.58
C ASP A 36 -8.09 6.23 2.24
N SER A 37 -8.50 7.08 3.19
CA SER A 37 -9.55 8.08 2.96
C SER A 37 -9.15 9.09 1.88
N VAL A 38 -7.90 9.54 1.90
CA VAL A 38 -7.36 10.46 0.88
C VAL A 38 -7.21 9.77 -0.46
N PHE A 39 -6.63 8.57 -0.47
CA PHE A 39 -6.39 7.79 -1.70
C PHE A 39 -7.70 7.48 -2.43
N GLN A 40 -8.74 7.08 -1.69
CA GLN A 40 -10.06 6.78 -2.25
C GLN A 40 -10.82 8.03 -2.73
N ALA A 41 -10.48 9.21 -2.19
CA ALA A 41 -11.08 10.48 -2.59
C ALA A 41 -10.48 11.05 -3.89
N MET A 42 -9.38 10.49 -4.39
CA MET A 42 -8.78 10.94 -5.66
C MET A 42 -9.74 10.69 -6.84
N PRO A 43 -9.93 11.66 -7.76
CA PRO A 43 -10.84 11.49 -8.90
C PRO A 43 -10.54 10.27 -9.76
N GLU A 44 -9.25 9.98 -9.95
CA GLU A 44 -8.79 8.86 -10.77
C GLU A 44 -9.01 7.48 -10.10
N TYR A 45 -9.22 7.45 -8.78
CA TYR A 45 -9.42 6.19 -8.04
C TYR A 45 -10.67 5.44 -8.51
N ALA A 46 -11.78 6.13 -8.69
CA ALA A 46 -13.03 5.52 -9.16
C ALA A 46 -12.87 4.91 -10.57
N THR A 47 -12.20 5.62 -11.47
CA THR A 47 -11.92 5.13 -12.83
C THR A 47 -10.99 3.92 -12.81
N MET A 48 -9.95 3.95 -12.00
CA MET A 48 -9.03 2.83 -11.79
C MET A 48 -9.77 1.60 -11.26
N GLN A 49 -10.62 1.77 -10.24
CA GLN A 49 -11.42 0.67 -9.69
C GLN A 49 -12.38 0.07 -10.70
N ALA A 50 -13.06 0.90 -11.51
CA ALA A 50 -13.95 0.42 -12.57
C ALA A 50 -13.18 -0.40 -13.62
N SER A 51 -12.02 0.06 -14.04
CA SER A 51 -11.16 -0.65 -14.99
C SER A 51 -10.66 -1.98 -14.42
N MET A 52 -10.24 -2.00 -13.16
CA MET A 52 -9.82 -3.22 -12.47
C MET A 52 -10.98 -4.22 -12.32
N GLN A 53 -12.20 -3.73 -12.03
CA GLN A 53 -13.37 -4.60 -11.96
C GLN A 53 -13.67 -5.25 -13.32
N GLN A 54 -13.67 -4.47 -14.40
CA GLN A 54 -13.85 -5.02 -15.76
C GLN A 54 -12.79 -6.08 -16.10
N LEU A 55 -11.55 -5.87 -15.68
CA LEU A 55 -10.48 -6.85 -15.90
C LEU A 55 -10.72 -8.14 -15.11
N ARG A 56 -11.13 -8.03 -13.84
CA ARG A 56 -11.51 -9.19 -13.01
C ARG A 56 -12.66 -9.97 -13.63
N ASP A 57 -13.70 -9.28 -14.11
CA ASP A 57 -14.86 -9.92 -14.73
C ASP A 57 -14.47 -10.69 -16.00
N LYS A 58 -13.55 -10.16 -16.82
CA LYS A 58 -13.06 -10.87 -18.01
C LYS A 58 -12.30 -12.15 -17.64
N TYR A 59 -11.43 -12.10 -16.63
CA TYR A 59 -10.71 -13.29 -16.16
C TYR A 59 -11.67 -14.31 -15.53
N ALA A 60 -12.65 -13.86 -14.76
CA ALA A 60 -13.65 -14.73 -14.16
C ALA A 60 -14.53 -15.42 -15.23
N ALA A 61 -14.94 -14.69 -16.26
CA ALA A 61 -15.70 -15.25 -17.37
C ALA A 61 -14.90 -16.32 -18.14
N GLU A 62 -13.62 -16.06 -18.41
CA GLU A 62 -12.75 -17.04 -19.09
C GLU A 62 -12.47 -18.25 -18.21
N GLN A 63 -12.23 -18.05 -16.90
CA GLN A 63 -12.07 -19.17 -15.97
C GLN A 63 -13.31 -20.07 -15.95
N LYS A 64 -14.51 -19.45 -15.89
CA LYS A 64 -15.75 -20.20 -15.95
C LYS A 64 -15.89 -20.98 -17.27
N ARG A 65 -15.57 -20.37 -18.39
CA ARG A 65 -15.62 -21.01 -19.71
C ARG A 65 -14.74 -22.26 -19.76
N VAL A 66 -13.50 -22.18 -19.30
CA VAL A 66 -12.57 -23.34 -19.33
C VAL A 66 -12.96 -24.42 -18.33
N GLU A 67 -13.58 -24.06 -17.20
CA GLU A 67 -14.16 -25.01 -16.24
C GLU A 67 -15.37 -25.73 -16.86
N ASP A 68 -16.28 -25.00 -17.51
CA ASP A 68 -17.45 -25.57 -18.17
C ASP A 68 -17.04 -26.52 -19.32
N ASP A 69 -16.02 -26.15 -20.11
CA ASP A 69 -15.45 -26.98 -21.17
C ASP A 69 -14.85 -28.30 -20.61
N PHE A 70 -14.15 -28.21 -19.49
CA PHE A 70 -13.62 -29.39 -18.80
C PHE A 70 -14.73 -30.29 -18.29
N ASN A 71 -15.73 -29.74 -17.58
CA ASN A 71 -16.82 -30.48 -17.02
C ASN A 71 -17.63 -31.25 -18.12
N LYS A 72 -17.90 -30.55 -19.23
CA LYS A 72 -18.55 -31.18 -20.37
C LYS A 72 -17.76 -32.39 -20.91
N LYS A 73 -16.46 -32.23 -21.13
CA LYS A 73 -15.60 -33.34 -21.61
C LYS A 73 -15.44 -34.44 -20.59
N TYR A 74 -15.47 -34.13 -19.31
CA TYR A 74 -15.45 -35.12 -18.24
C TYR A 74 -16.75 -35.96 -18.20
N GLU A 75 -17.90 -35.29 -18.34
CA GLU A 75 -19.20 -35.97 -18.47
C GLU A 75 -19.24 -36.90 -19.70
N GLU A 76 -18.82 -36.41 -20.88
CA GLU A 76 -18.72 -37.19 -22.11
C GLU A 76 -17.80 -38.42 -21.94
N PHE A 77 -16.74 -38.29 -21.16
CA PHE A 77 -15.84 -39.39 -20.82
C PHE A 77 -16.51 -40.41 -19.92
N LEU A 78 -17.21 -39.99 -18.86
CA LEU A 78 -17.88 -40.86 -17.93
C LEU A 78 -18.98 -41.70 -18.64
N ASP A 79 -19.77 -41.08 -19.52
CA ASP A 79 -20.81 -41.71 -20.26
C ASP A 79 -20.31 -42.77 -21.25
N GLY A 80 -19.16 -42.50 -21.89
CA GLY A 80 -18.59 -43.35 -22.92
C GLY A 80 -17.57 -44.39 -22.46
N GLN A 81 -17.00 -44.26 -21.25
CA GLN A 81 -15.83 -45.01 -20.82
C GLN A 81 -15.99 -46.56 -20.89
N ALA A 82 -17.19 -47.08 -20.63
CA ALA A 82 -17.46 -48.51 -20.65
C ALA A 82 -17.36 -49.13 -22.07
N GLY A 83 -17.54 -48.32 -23.12
CA GLY A 83 -17.46 -48.72 -24.51
C GLY A 83 -16.12 -48.44 -25.21
N PHE A 84 -15.17 -47.75 -24.54
CA PHE A 84 -13.92 -47.38 -25.16
C PHE A 84 -12.90 -48.52 -25.17
N PRO A 85 -12.23 -48.76 -26.30
CA PRO A 85 -10.97 -49.52 -26.32
C PRO A 85 -9.94 -48.95 -25.38
N GLN A 86 -9.05 -49.78 -24.80
CA GLN A 86 -8.08 -49.38 -23.79
C GLN A 86 -7.21 -48.18 -24.23
N THR A 87 -6.77 -48.15 -25.50
CA THR A 87 -5.97 -47.06 -26.06
C THR A 87 -6.73 -45.72 -26.13
N ILE A 88 -8.04 -45.78 -26.43
CA ILE A 88 -8.90 -44.59 -26.46
C ILE A 88 -9.16 -44.09 -25.03
N LEU A 89 -9.39 -45.01 -24.10
CA LEU A 89 -9.57 -44.69 -22.68
C LEU A 89 -8.36 -43.93 -22.14
N GLN A 90 -7.15 -44.46 -22.34
CA GLN A 90 -5.89 -43.78 -21.90
C GLN A 90 -5.70 -42.43 -22.55
N LYS A 91 -6.00 -42.31 -23.85
CA LYS A 91 -5.91 -41.02 -24.55
C LYS A 91 -6.87 -39.99 -23.95
N ARG A 92 -8.13 -40.35 -23.71
CA ARG A 92 -9.13 -39.46 -23.12
C ARG A 92 -8.79 -39.05 -21.69
N GLN A 93 -8.28 -39.96 -20.90
CA GLN A 93 -7.76 -39.64 -19.55
C GLN A 93 -6.61 -38.63 -19.59
N SER A 94 -5.63 -38.81 -20.50
CA SER A 94 -4.53 -37.85 -20.67
C SER A 94 -5.03 -36.48 -21.12
N GLU A 95 -5.99 -36.42 -22.05
CA GLU A 95 -6.59 -35.15 -22.50
C GLU A 95 -7.28 -34.40 -21.35
N LEU A 96 -8.02 -35.12 -20.50
CA LEU A 96 -8.68 -34.53 -19.31
C LEU A 96 -7.64 -34.01 -18.29
N GLN A 97 -6.59 -34.82 -18.03
CA GLN A 97 -5.52 -34.38 -17.13
C GLN A 97 -4.84 -33.13 -17.64
N GLU A 98 -4.52 -33.08 -18.94
CA GLU A 98 -3.91 -31.89 -19.56
C GLU A 98 -4.81 -30.66 -19.46
N MET A 99 -6.14 -30.80 -19.65
CA MET A 99 -7.08 -29.72 -19.48
C MET A 99 -7.13 -29.22 -18.04
N LEU A 100 -7.16 -30.13 -17.06
CA LEU A 100 -7.13 -29.79 -15.65
C LEU A 100 -5.86 -29.01 -15.29
N ASP A 101 -4.71 -29.49 -15.72
CA ASP A 101 -3.44 -28.83 -15.47
C ASP A 101 -3.38 -27.41 -16.08
N LYS A 102 -3.91 -27.25 -17.31
CA LYS A 102 -4.04 -25.95 -17.97
C LYS A 102 -4.98 -25.02 -17.21
N ASN A 103 -6.11 -25.51 -16.70
CA ASN A 103 -7.05 -24.70 -15.93
C ASN A 103 -6.43 -24.23 -14.62
N ILE A 104 -5.70 -25.08 -13.91
CA ILE A 104 -4.97 -24.75 -12.69
C ILE A 104 -3.90 -23.68 -12.98
N ALA A 105 -3.11 -23.88 -14.03
CA ALA A 105 -2.08 -22.93 -14.44
C ALA A 105 -2.69 -21.57 -14.84
N PHE A 106 -3.79 -21.56 -15.60
CA PHE A 106 -4.49 -20.34 -15.98
C PHE A 106 -5.02 -19.57 -14.77
N LYS A 107 -5.64 -20.26 -13.81
CA LYS A 107 -6.15 -19.65 -12.57
C LYS A 107 -5.02 -18.94 -11.79
N LYS A 108 -3.90 -19.62 -11.61
CA LYS A 108 -2.72 -19.08 -10.92
C LYS A 108 -2.15 -17.87 -11.64
N GLU A 109 -1.99 -17.96 -12.96
CA GLU A 109 -1.44 -16.88 -13.76
C GLU A 109 -2.39 -15.68 -13.82
N SER A 110 -3.70 -15.89 -13.92
CA SER A 110 -4.72 -14.83 -13.85
C SER A 110 -4.65 -14.05 -12.54
N GLN A 111 -4.52 -14.73 -11.41
CA GLN A 111 -4.37 -14.09 -10.10
C GLN A 111 -3.10 -13.23 -10.04
N ARG A 112 -1.98 -13.77 -10.56
CA ARG A 112 -0.71 -13.03 -10.61
C ARG A 112 -0.83 -11.76 -11.47
N LEU A 113 -1.43 -11.89 -12.66
CA LEU A 113 -1.63 -10.77 -13.58
C LEU A 113 -2.58 -9.71 -13.03
N LEU A 114 -3.65 -10.11 -12.35
CA LEU A 114 -4.57 -9.18 -11.68
C LEU A 114 -3.88 -8.41 -10.55
N CYS A 115 -3.07 -9.08 -9.75
CA CYS A 115 -2.29 -8.43 -8.69
C CYS A 115 -1.28 -7.43 -9.28
N GLN A 116 -0.58 -7.81 -10.35
CA GLN A 116 0.35 -6.93 -11.04
C GLN A 116 -0.37 -5.70 -11.61
N ALA A 117 -1.47 -5.91 -12.34
CA ALA A 117 -2.26 -4.83 -12.92
C ALA A 117 -2.80 -3.86 -11.87
N GLU A 118 -3.20 -4.36 -10.69
CA GLU A 118 -3.65 -3.52 -9.58
C GLU A 118 -2.50 -2.67 -9.00
N CYS A 119 -1.31 -3.26 -8.85
CA CYS A 119 -0.12 -2.54 -8.40
C CYS A 119 0.25 -1.43 -9.39
N ASP A 120 0.28 -1.75 -10.68
CA ASP A 120 0.64 -0.82 -11.75
C ASP A 120 -0.37 0.32 -11.86
N ALA A 121 -1.66 0.01 -11.75
CA ALA A 121 -2.73 1.00 -11.77
C ALA A 121 -2.72 1.95 -10.57
N LYS A 122 -2.29 1.46 -9.38
CA LYS A 122 -2.17 2.28 -8.17
C LYS A 122 -0.89 3.13 -8.14
N ALA A 123 0.15 2.75 -8.88
CA ALA A 123 1.46 3.41 -8.81
C ALA A 123 1.39 4.92 -9.08
N PRO A 124 0.78 5.41 -10.17
CA PRO A 124 0.73 6.85 -10.46
C PRO A 124 -0.07 7.64 -9.41
N LEU A 125 -1.13 7.06 -8.84
CA LEU A 125 -1.91 7.69 -7.80
C LEU A 125 -1.08 7.84 -6.50
N LYS A 126 -0.33 6.81 -6.14
CA LYS A 126 0.57 6.83 -4.98
C LYS A 126 1.67 7.87 -5.16
N GLU A 127 2.24 7.97 -6.35
CA GLU A 127 3.28 8.96 -6.66
C GLU A 127 2.74 10.39 -6.55
N ARG A 128 1.56 10.66 -7.09
CA ARG A 128 0.89 11.95 -6.97
C ARG A 128 0.61 12.32 -5.51
N LEU A 129 0.07 11.38 -4.73
CA LEU A 129 -0.17 11.58 -3.29
C LEU A 129 1.13 11.84 -2.54
N ALA A 130 2.19 11.06 -2.80
CA ALA A 130 3.48 11.26 -2.16
C ALA A 130 4.08 12.65 -2.48
N GLY A 131 3.89 13.15 -3.71
CA GLY A 131 4.29 14.51 -4.09
C GLY A 131 3.58 15.59 -3.29
N VAL A 132 2.26 15.46 -3.11
CA VAL A 132 1.46 16.41 -2.30
C VAL A 132 1.87 16.35 -0.83
N LEU A 133 2.05 15.15 -0.27
CA LEU A 133 2.49 14.99 1.13
C LEU A 133 3.86 15.62 1.36
N LYS A 134 4.79 15.45 0.42
CA LYS A 134 6.11 16.10 0.48
C LYS A 134 5.99 17.62 0.50
N GLN A 135 5.21 18.21 -0.41
CA GLN A 135 5.00 19.65 -0.47
C GLN A 135 4.41 20.21 0.83
N ILE A 136 3.41 19.55 1.41
CA ILE A 136 2.80 19.97 2.67
C ILE A 136 3.80 19.84 3.82
N GLY A 137 4.54 18.74 3.88
CA GLY A 137 5.55 18.50 4.92
C GLY A 137 6.63 19.57 4.94
N GLU A 138 7.16 19.91 3.76
CA GLU A 138 8.17 20.97 3.60
C GLU A 138 7.59 22.34 3.92
N ALA A 139 6.41 22.69 3.40
CA ALA A 139 5.79 24.00 3.60
C ALA A 139 5.40 24.27 5.06
N ARG A 140 4.98 23.25 5.81
CA ARG A 140 4.55 23.36 7.20
C ARG A 140 5.65 23.03 8.23
N GLY A 141 6.84 22.60 7.74
CA GLY A 141 7.98 22.25 8.59
C GLY A 141 7.69 21.02 9.46
N TYR A 142 6.96 20.03 8.94
CA TYR A 142 6.72 18.79 9.66
C TYR A 142 7.98 17.92 9.69
N ALA A 143 8.25 17.30 10.82
CA ALA A 143 9.33 16.31 10.94
C ALA A 143 8.95 15.01 10.20
N PHE A 144 7.65 14.66 10.18
CA PHE A 144 7.08 13.49 9.49
C PHE A 144 5.57 13.66 9.34
N ILE A 145 4.99 12.81 8.50
CA ILE A 145 3.53 12.66 8.35
C ILE A 145 3.18 11.22 8.66
N LEU A 146 2.22 11.01 9.58
CA LEU A 146 1.78 9.69 10.02
C LEU A 146 0.51 9.25 9.29
N ASN A 147 0.47 8.00 8.90
CA ASN A 147 -0.75 7.33 8.50
C ASN A 147 -1.50 6.81 9.75
N THR A 148 -2.77 7.12 9.88
CA THR A 148 -3.62 6.70 11.01
C THR A 148 -4.42 5.43 10.73
N ASP A 149 -4.37 4.90 9.50
CA ASP A 149 -5.11 3.70 9.14
C ASP A 149 -4.55 2.45 9.85
N GLY A 150 -5.41 1.46 10.08
CA GLY A 150 -4.99 0.19 10.68
C GLY A 150 -4.47 0.27 12.11
N ASN A 151 -4.80 1.34 12.85
CA ASN A 151 -4.36 1.57 14.24
C ASN A 151 -2.83 1.62 14.41
N VAL A 152 -2.10 2.05 13.37
CA VAL A 152 -0.63 2.19 13.39
C VAL A 152 -0.19 3.26 14.39
N ALA A 153 -1.01 4.30 14.60
CA ALA A 153 -0.80 5.34 15.60
C ALA A 153 -1.98 5.38 16.58
N PRO A 154 -2.01 4.51 17.61
CA PRO A 154 -3.16 4.36 18.51
C PRO A 154 -3.43 5.57 19.39
N TRP A 155 -2.44 6.45 19.54
CA TRP A 155 -2.56 7.72 20.24
C TRP A 155 -1.74 8.81 19.57
N LEU A 156 -2.33 9.98 19.43
CA LEU A 156 -1.69 11.17 18.86
C LEU A 156 -1.91 12.36 19.80
N ASN A 157 -0.85 13.15 20.03
CA ASN A 157 -0.97 14.39 20.77
C ASN A 157 -1.47 15.49 19.84
N ALA A 158 -2.76 15.86 19.96
CA ALA A 158 -3.39 16.89 19.13
C ALA A 158 -2.76 18.30 19.30
N ALA A 159 -2.02 18.54 20.39
CA ALA A 159 -1.32 19.82 20.57
C ALA A 159 -0.02 19.91 19.71
N MET A 160 0.51 18.78 19.25
CA MET A 160 1.75 18.70 18.47
C MET A 160 1.52 18.23 17.03
N GLY A 161 0.41 17.53 16.79
CA GLY A 161 0.03 16.99 15.48
C GLY A 161 -1.10 17.79 14.84
N GLU A 162 -1.11 17.83 13.51
CA GLU A 162 -2.15 18.47 12.70
C GLU A 162 -2.80 17.43 11.77
N ASP A 163 -4.14 17.34 11.78
CA ASP A 163 -4.87 16.56 10.80
C ASP A 163 -4.86 17.28 9.45
N ILE A 164 -4.18 16.67 8.49
CA ILE A 164 -4.05 17.23 7.13
C ILE A 164 -4.93 16.51 6.11
N THR A 165 -5.81 15.61 6.54
CA THR A 165 -6.63 14.76 5.65
C THR A 165 -7.40 15.59 4.64
N ASP A 166 -8.14 16.62 5.08
CA ASP A 166 -8.95 17.44 4.19
C ASP A 166 -8.09 18.36 3.31
N THR A 167 -7.00 18.91 3.86
CA THR A 167 -6.04 19.69 3.07
C THR A 167 -5.46 18.89 1.91
N VAL A 168 -5.09 17.63 2.15
CA VAL A 168 -4.54 16.75 1.10
C VAL A 168 -5.61 16.39 0.08
N LYS A 169 -6.86 16.10 0.51
CA LYS A 169 -7.98 15.84 -0.41
C LYS A 169 -8.24 17.03 -1.34
N ASP A 170 -8.19 18.26 -0.82
CA ASP A 170 -8.44 19.45 -1.64
C ASP A 170 -7.34 19.70 -2.68
N LEU A 171 -6.08 19.35 -2.37
CA LEU A 171 -4.96 19.47 -3.30
C LEU A 171 -4.92 18.35 -4.35
N LEU A 172 -5.66 17.27 -4.14
CA LEU A 172 -5.73 16.12 -5.06
C LEU A 172 -6.95 16.15 -5.99
N LYS A 173 -7.86 17.09 -5.79
CA LYS A 173 -8.99 17.34 -6.72
C LYS A 173 -8.50 17.96 -8.01
#